data_a0d51cdc1157ecf77ffd133ddad9a93e
#
_entry.id   a0d51cdc1157ecf77ffd133ddad9a93e
#
_cell.length_a   1.000
_cell.length_b   1.000
_cell.length_c   1.000
_cell.angle_alpha   90.00
_cell.angle_beta   90.00
_cell.angle_gamma   90.00
#
_symmetry.space_group_name_H-M   'P 1'
#
loop_
_entity.id
_entity.type
_entity.pdbx_description
1 polymer ?
#
loop_
_entity_poly.entity_id
_entity_poly.type
_entity_poly.pdbx_seq_one_letter_code
_entity_poly.pdbx_strand_id
1 'polypeptide(L)'
;MRLIVYLMTYRSAAVGLLMAALLSVGCAGDDSGTAGPATADSSFNAIEQQAQAASAMACGDVPADLPGWPQGGGSDPEIIPVIASSMVSVGPTRFLYSLTDGSYRVITSPDVPSSIVFYALGRDTDVPAASVEAAYLDTQLGRGLYRANAELDCAGEWGAEVSATLEDGRTVSERMRFTVHPQGTTPAIGEAAPRSDSATAATLDELQLISTDPNPFPGAYERTVAEVVTAGQPSLVFFATPAFCQTGYCG
;
A
#
# COMPACT_ATOMS: atom_id res chain seq x y z
N MET A 1 -10.14 -10.43 -10.82
CA MET A 1 -8.84 -9.75 -10.87
C MET A 1 -7.80 -10.81 -11.22
N ARG A 2 -7.16 -10.72 -12.37
CA ARG A 2 -6.18 -11.71 -12.85
C ARG A 2 -4.79 -11.09 -12.74
N LEU A 3 -3.81 -11.88 -12.32
CA LEU A 3 -2.43 -11.48 -12.07
C LEU A 3 -1.64 -11.60 -13.39
N ILE A 4 -0.96 -10.54 -13.80
CA ILE A 4 -0.03 -10.52 -14.93
C ILE A 4 1.37 -10.19 -14.40
N VAL A 5 2.36 -11.04 -14.73
CA VAL A 5 3.75 -10.86 -14.30
C VAL A 5 4.59 -10.40 -15.47
N TYR A 6 5.11 -9.17 -15.43
CA TYR A 6 6.08 -8.67 -16.41
C TYR A 6 7.51 -8.87 -15.89
N LEU A 7 8.33 -9.58 -16.64
CA LEU A 7 9.74 -9.80 -16.35
C LEU A 7 10.61 -8.86 -17.18
N MET A 8 11.13 -7.80 -16.57
CA MET A 8 12.28 -7.07 -17.12
C MET A 8 13.56 -7.65 -16.55
N THR A 9 14.28 -8.46 -17.31
CA THR A 9 15.60 -8.94 -16.94
C THR A 9 16.65 -7.88 -17.25
N TYR A 10 17.16 -7.23 -16.23
CA TYR A 10 18.33 -6.35 -16.35
C TYR A 10 19.59 -7.22 -16.29
N ARG A 11 20.33 -7.33 -17.38
CA ARG A 11 21.65 -7.97 -17.41
C ARG A 11 22.67 -7.01 -16.79
N SER A 12 22.96 -7.16 -15.51
CA SER A 12 24.11 -6.53 -14.89
C SER A 12 25.37 -7.33 -15.19
N ALA A 13 26.34 -6.70 -15.83
CA ALA A 13 27.66 -7.25 -16.03
C ALA A 13 28.35 -7.52 -14.67
N ALA A 14 28.80 -8.73 -14.49
CA ALA A 14 29.53 -9.16 -13.32
C ALA A 14 30.88 -8.48 -13.21
N VAL A 15 31.15 -7.80 -12.09
CA VAL A 15 32.49 -7.51 -11.61
C VAL A 15 32.78 -8.52 -10.51
N GLY A 16 33.70 -9.43 -10.79
CA GLY A 16 34.14 -10.44 -9.87
C GLY A 16 35.00 -9.86 -8.75
N LEU A 17 34.74 -10.32 -7.54
CA LEU A 17 35.73 -10.25 -6.45
C LEU A 17 35.73 -11.61 -5.74
N LEU A 18 36.88 -12.32 -5.90
CA LEU A 18 37.23 -13.49 -5.12
C LEU A 18 37.41 -13.12 -3.64
N MET A 19 36.79 -13.83 -2.72
CA MET A 19 37.36 -14.03 -1.40
C MET A 19 37.06 -15.41 -0.83
N ALA A 20 38.09 -15.92 -0.16
CA ALA A 20 38.42 -17.28 0.17
C ALA A 20 37.57 -17.91 1.27
N ALA A 21 37.60 -19.23 1.23
CA ALA A 21 37.04 -20.23 2.13
C ALA A 21 37.42 -20.08 3.61
N LEU A 22 36.47 -20.43 4.48
CA LEU A 22 36.78 -21.08 5.77
C LEU A 22 35.71 -22.15 6.04
N LEU A 23 36.20 -23.36 6.09
CA LEU A 23 35.52 -24.60 6.50
C LEU A 23 35.22 -24.56 8.00
N SER A 24 33.99 -24.84 8.40
CA SER A 24 33.69 -25.37 9.72
C SER A 24 32.71 -26.53 9.59
N VAL A 25 33.22 -27.70 9.95
CA VAL A 25 32.54 -28.97 10.13
C VAL A 25 31.64 -28.87 11.36
N GLY A 26 30.40 -29.28 11.24
CA GLY A 26 29.46 -29.37 12.37
C GLY A 26 28.36 -30.39 12.12
N CYS A 27 28.55 -31.58 12.65
CA CYS A 27 27.65 -32.67 13.06
C CYS A 27 26.28 -32.85 12.39
N ALA A 28 26.14 -33.99 11.76
CA ALA A 28 24.90 -34.66 11.42
C ALA A 28 24.07 -34.97 12.67
N GLY A 29 22.81 -34.56 12.64
CA GLY A 29 21.73 -35.03 13.49
C GLY A 29 20.58 -35.45 12.59
N ASP A 30 20.42 -36.77 12.42
CA ASP A 30 19.22 -37.40 11.89
C ASP A 30 18.08 -37.17 12.88
N ASP A 31 17.13 -36.35 12.50
CA ASP A 31 15.80 -36.34 13.11
C ASP A 31 14.74 -36.41 12.01
N SER A 32 14.33 -37.64 11.72
CA SER A 32 13.11 -37.98 11.02
C SER A 32 11.91 -37.64 11.93
N GLY A 33 11.63 -36.36 12.05
CA GLY A 33 10.44 -35.83 12.71
C GLY A 33 9.24 -35.92 11.77
N THR A 34 8.41 -36.93 11.98
CA THR A 34 7.03 -37.02 11.48
C THR A 34 6.34 -35.72 11.84
N ALA A 35 5.88 -34.95 10.85
CA ALA A 35 5.02 -33.77 11.06
C ALA A 35 3.70 -34.29 11.66
N GLY A 36 3.58 -34.17 12.97
CA GLY A 36 2.31 -34.34 13.66
C GLY A 36 1.32 -33.25 13.23
N PRO A 37 0.02 -33.50 13.30
CA PRO A 37 -0.98 -32.49 12.98
C PRO A 37 -0.74 -31.26 13.86
N ALA A 38 -0.62 -30.09 13.22
CA ALA A 38 -0.53 -28.82 13.95
C ALA A 38 -1.73 -28.72 14.88
N THR A 39 -1.48 -28.73 16.17
CA THR A 39 -2.52 -28.72 17.18
C THR A 39 -3.22 -27.37 17.13
N ALA A 40 -4.55 -27.38 17.25
CA ALA A 40 -5.40 -26.18 17.24
C ALA A 40 -4.95 -25.10 18.25
N ASP A 41 -4.26 -25.48 19.32
CA ASP A 41 -3.68 -24.59 20.32
C ASP A 41 -2.65 -23.60 19.77
N SER A 42 -1.86 -23.96 18.77
CA SER A 42 -0.84 -23.04 18.22
C SER A 42 -1.45 -21.90 17.40
N SER A 43 -2.56 -22.15 16.74
CA SER A 43 -3.28 -21.14 15.97
C SER A 43 -4.05 -20.16 16.88
N PHE A 44 -4.64 -20.63 17.97
CA PHE A 44 -5.30 -19.78 18.95
C PHE A 44 -4.31 -18.86 19.66
N ASN A 45 -3.17 -19.38 20.07
CA ASN A 45 -2.11 -18.57 20.71
C ASN A 45 -1.55 -17.49 19.77
N ALA A 46 -1.41 -17.78 18.46
CA ALA A 46 -0.97 -16.79 17.49
C ALA A 46 -2.00 -15.67 17.30
N ILE A 47 -3.29 -16.01 17.22
CA ILE A 47 -4.39 -15.03 17.11
C ILE A 47 -4.46 -14.15 18.37
N GLU A 48 -4.32 -14.74 19.54
CA GLU A 48 -4.34 -14.02 20.80
C GLU A 48 -3.14 -13.08 20.97
N GLN A 49 -1.95 -13.50 20.57
CA GLN A 49 -0.75 -12.65 20.51
C GLN A 49 -0.89 -11.49 19.53
N GLN A 50 -1.46 -11.72 18.33
CA GLN A 50 -1.75 -10.65 17.38
C GLN A 50 -2.77 -9.64 17.91
N ALA A 51 -3.83 -10.12 18.58
CA ALA A 51 -4.83 -9.24 19.19
C ALA A 51 -4.23 -8.40 20.33
N GLN A 52 -3.36 -8.97 21.15
CA GLN A 52 -2.64 -8.26 22.21
C GLN A 52 -1.66 -7.21 21.63
N ALA A 53 -0.91 -7.56 20.59
CA ALA A 53 -0.02 -6.63 19.90
C ALA A 53 -0.80 -5.47 19.26
N ALA A 54 -1.93 -5.75 18.61
CA ALA A 54 -2.81 -4.73 18.05
C ALA A 54 -3.38 -3.79 19.11
N SER A 55 -3.79 -4.32 20.28
CA SER A 55 -4.28 -3.52 21.41
C SER A 55 -3.19 -2.65 22.01
N ALA A 56 -1.96 -3.14 22.10
CA ALA A 56 -0.82 -2.38 22.62
C ALA A 56 -0.43 -1.18 21.72
N MET A 57 -0.82 -1.20 20.46
CA MET A 57 -0.57 -0.15 19.49
C MET A 57 -1.77 0.79 19.30
N ALA A 58 -2.87 0.62 20.01
CA ALA A 58 -4.07 1.44 19.84
C ALA A 58 -3.86 2.88 20.31
N CYS A 59 -4.41 3.84 19.55
CA CYS A 59 -4.44 5.25 19.94
C CYS A 59 -5.44 5.54 21.09
N GLY A 60 -6.41 4.66 21.31
CA GLY A 60 -7.54 4.85 22.23
C GLY A 60 -8.87 4.94 21.47
N ASP A 61 -9.96 4.97 22.24
CA ASP A 61 -11.32 5.03 21.69
C ASP A 61 -11.68 6.47 21.27
N VAL A 62 -12.41 6.60 20.18
CA VAL A 62 -12.87 7.87 19.63
C VAL A 62 -14.40 7.89 19.55
N PRO A 63 -15.07 8.90 20.13
CA PRO A 63 -16.51 9.07 19.99
C PRO A 63 -16.92 9.28 18.53
N ALA A 64 -18.09 8.74 18.16
CA ALA A 64 -18.63 8.94 16.82
C ALA A 64 -18.88 10.42 16.47
N ASP A 65 -19.32 11.19 17.46
CA ASP A 65 -19.70 12.61 17.37
C ASP A 65 -18.61 13.56 17.91
N LEU A 66 -17.33 13.24 17.68
CA LEU A 66 -16.20 14.05 18.15
C LEU A 66 -16.28 15.47 17.55
N PRO A 67 -16.40 16.53 18.38
CA PRO A 67 -16.50 17.90 17.89
C PRO A 67 -15.27 18.32 17.07
N GLY A 68 -15.51 19.01 15.96
CA GLY A 68 -14.45 19.46 15.04
C GLY A 68 -13.90 18.38 14.11
N TRP A 69 -14.37 17.14 14.24
CA TRP A 69 -13.97 16.00 13.41
C TRP A 69 -15.21 15.28 12.86
N PRO A 70 -15.89 15.82 11.85
CA PRO A 70 -17.09 15.21 11.31
C PRO A 70 -16.78 13.87 10.62
N GLN A 71 -17.70 12.90 10.74
CA GLN A 71 -17.68 11.74 9.86
C GLN A 71 -18.24 12.14 8.50
N GLY A 72 -17.43 11.98 7.43
CA GLY A 72 -17.86 12.30 6.07
C GLY A 72 -17.57 13.74 5.59
N GLY A 73 -16.80 14.52 6.35
CA GLY A 73 -16.40 15.89 5.99
C GLY A 73 -17.40 16.97 6.44
N GLY A 74 -17.09 18.23 6.11
CA GLY A 74 -17.90 19.40 6.46
C GLY A 74 -19.22 19.47 5.69
N SER A 75 -20.14 20.33 6.15
CA SER A 75 -21.48 20.46 5.57
C SER A 75 -21.54 21.24 4.25
N ASP A 76 -20.49 22.01 3.92
CA ASP A 76 -20.37 22.77 2.65
C ASP A 76 -18.88 23.06 2.39
N PRO A 77 -18.08 22.02 2.09
CA PRO A 77 -16.64 22.15 1.97
C PRO A 77 -16.26 22.85 0.66
N GLU A 78 -15.34 23.82 0.73
CA GLU A 78 -14.74 24.43 -0.46
C GLU A 78 -13.79 23.45 -1.18
N ILE A 79 -13.14 22.57 -0.41
CA ILE A 79 -12.32 21.46 -0.92
C ILE A 79 -12.76 20.16 -0.28
N ILE A 80 -12.66 19.05 -1.04
CA ILE A 80 -12.96 17.72 -0.55
C ILE A 80 -11.70 16.86 -0.75
N PRO A 81 -10.97 16.52 0.33
CA PRO A 81 -9.86 15.59 0.24
C PRO A 81 -10.37 14.16 0.00
N VAL A 82 -9.81 13.50 -1.00
CA VAL A 82 -10.13 12.13 -1.35
C VAL A 82 -8.90 11.26 -1.14
N ILE A 83 -8.97 10.35 -0.17
CA ILE A 83 -7.85 9.44 0.13
C ILE A 83 -7.69 8.44 -1.02
N ALA A 84 -6.49 8.39 -1.61
CA ALA A 84 -6.12 7.45 -2.66
C ALA A 84 -5.33 6.24 -2.11
N SER A 85 -4.81 6.31 -0.89
CA SER A 85 -4.22 5.16 -0.20
C SER A 85 -5.29 4.12 0.13
N SER A 86 -5.17 2.92 -0.43
CA SER A 86 -6.16 1.84 -0.21
C SER A 86 -6.14 1.29 1.22
N MET A 87 -5.01 1.42 1.91
CA MET A 87 -4.82 1.02 3.30
C MET A 87 -3.76 1.90 3.94
N VAL A 88 -4.01 2.31 5.17
CA VAL A 88 -3.07 3.04 6.01
C VAL A 88 -2.80 2.18 7.25
N SER A 89 -1.55 1.95 7.59
CA SER A 89 -1.13 1.16 8.75
C SER A 89 -0.11 1.90 9.60
N VAL A 90 0.07 1.43 10.83
CA VAL A 90 1.10 1.93 11.75
C VAL A 90 2.48 1.88 11.12
N GLY A 91 3.30 2.88 11.36
CA GLY A 91 4.66 3.04 10.86
C GLY A 91 4.82 4.08 9.77
N PRO A 92 5.93 4.02 9.03
CA PRO A 92 6.21 4.92 7.91
C PRO A 92 5.14 4.79 6.82
N THR A 93 4.43 5.86 6.57
CA THR A 93 3.29 5.87 5.64
C THR A 93 3.51 6.88 4.54
N ARG A 94 3.27 6.45 3.30
CA ARG A 94 3.11 7.29 2.13
C ARG A 94 1.62 7.55 1.90
N PHE A 95 1.10 8.60 2.52
CA PHE A 95 -0.29 8.98 2.40
C PHE A 95 -0.54 9.70 1.08
N LEU A 96 -1.43 9.12 0.26
CA LEU A 96 -1.81 9.67 -1.03
C LEU A 96 -3.23 10.18 -0.98
N TYR A 97 -3.45 11.37 -1.54
CA TYR A 97 -4.77 11.96 -1.66
C TYR A 97 -4.88 12.85 -2.89
N SER A 98 -6.09 13.13 -3.32
CA SER A 98 -6.40 14.17 -4.28
C SER A 98 -7.36 15.19 -3.66
N LEU A 99 -7.51 16.33 -4.31
CA LEU A 99 -8.48 17.36 -3.93
C LEU A 99 -9.51 17.53 -5.03
N THR A 100 -10.76 17.63 -4.62
CA THR A 100 -11.84 18.10 -5.47
C THR A 100 -12.44 19.39 -4.88
N ASP A 101 -13.10 20.18 -5.70
CA ASP A 101 -13.96 21.29 -5.24
C ASP A 101 -15.31 20.74 -4.73
N GLY A 102 -16.15 21.61 -4.18
CA GLY A 102 -17.51 21.27 -3.71
C GLY A 102 -18.44 20.69 -4.79
N SER A 103 -18.05 20.78 -6.07
CA SER A 103 -18.75 20.15 -7.21
C SER A 103 -18.12 18.84 -7.66
N TYR A 104 -17.22 18.28 -6.87
CA TYR A 104 -16.45 17.04 -7.16
C TYR A 104 -15.54 17.12 -8.39
N ARG A 105 -15.19 18.32 -8.86
CA ARG A 105 -14.17 18.46 -9.90
C ARG A 105 -12.78 18.40 -9.29
N VAL A 106 -11.88 17.64 -9.91
CA VAL A 106 -10.50 17.52 -9.46
C VAL A 106 -9.80 18.88 -9.61
N ILE A 107 -9.23 19.38 -8.50
CA ILE A 107 -8.43 20.60 -8.43
C ILE A 107 -6.97 20.32 -8.05
N THR A 108 -6.59 19.05 -7.92
CA THR A 108 -5.22 18.62 -7.65
C THR A 108 -4.32 19.05 -8.79
N SER A 109 -3.37 19.92 -8.52
CA SER A 109 -2.51 20.58 -9.52
C SER A 109 -1.20 21.00 -8.87
N PRO A 110 -0.09 21.10 -9.63
CA PRO A 110 1.15 21.70 -9.12
C PRO A 110 0.99 23.17 -8.73
N ASP A 111 -0.02 23.86 -9.27
CA ASP A 111 -0.32 25.27 -9.00
C ASP A 111 -1.22 25.46 -7.76
N VAL A 112 -1.68 24.37 -7.14
CA VAL A 112 -2.44 24.34 -5.91
C VAL A 112 -1.62 23.68 -4.81
N PRO A 113 -0.71 24.39 -4.13
CA PRO A 113 0.07 23.84 -3.02
C PRO A 113 -0.82 23.30 -1.92
N SER A 114 -0.49 22.13 -1.37
CA SER A 114 -1.27 21.52 -0.31
C SER A 114 -0.39 21.02 0.83
N SER A 115 -0.89 21.12 2.05
CA SER A 115 -0.30 20.56 3.26
C SER A 115 -1.31 19.74 4.02
N ILE A 116 -0.83 18.86 4.90
CA ILE A 116 -1.66 17.99 5.71
C ILE A 116 -1.13 17.90 7.13
N VAL A 117 -2.02 18.01 8.10
CA VAL A 117 -1.71 17.83 9.52
C VAL A 117 -2.47 16.62 10.02
N PHE A 118 -1.78 15.71 10.67
CA PHE A 118 -2.33 14.47 11.21
C PHE A 118 -2.53 14.56 12.72
N TYR A 119 -3.61 13.96 13.20
CA TYR A 119 -4.00 13.90 14.61
C TYR A 119 -4.39 12.48 15.00
N ALA A 120 -3.83 11.96 16.10
CA ALA A 120 -4.25 10.69 16.67
C ALA A 120 -5.48 10.93 17.56
N LEU A 121 -6.69 10.80 17.02
CA LEU A 121 -7.94 11.23 17.66
C LEU A 121 -8.26 10.52 18.98
N GLY A 122 -7.76 9.32 19.18
CA GLY A 122 -7.90 8.58 20.43
C GLY A 122 -6.93 9.01 21.54
N ARG A 123 -5.99 9.96 21.24
CA ARG A 123 -5.04 10.51 22.23
C ARG A 123 -5.37 11.96 22.55
N ASP A 124 -5.11 12.84 21.61
CA ASP A 124 -5.35 14.28 21.76
C ASP A 124 -5.75 14.86 20.40
N THR A 125 -6.90 15.51 20.35
CA THR A 125 -7.47 16.08 19.13
C THR A 125 -6.93 17.47 18.80
N ASP A 126 -6.22 18.10 19.75
CA ASP A 126 -5.71 19.46 19.64
C ASP A 126 -4.19 19.49 19.40
N VAL A 127 -3.51 18.34 19.58
CA VAL A 127 -2.07 18.23 19.40
C VAL A 127 -1.76 17.49 18.08
N PRO A 128 -1.15 18.17 17.11
CA PRO A 128 -0.72 17.52 15.87
C PRO A 128 0.30 16.43 16.14
N ALA A 129 0.07 15.24 15.55
CA ALA A 129 1.04 14.16 15.55
C ALA A 129 2.11 14.35 14.46
N ALA A 130 1.73 14.90 13.30
CA ALA A 130 2.64 15.23 12.22
C ALA A 130 2.07 16.37 11.37
N SER A 131 2.95 17.18 10.76
CA SER A 131 2.60 18.21 9.79
C SER A 131 3.53 18.08 8.58
N VAL A 132 2.98 18.01 7.38
CA VAL A 132 3.72 17.70 6.15
C VAL A 132 3.25 18.58 5.00
N GLU A 133 4.21 19.23 4.33
CA GLU A 133 3.97 19.81 3.00
C GLU A 133 3.87 18.66 1.99
N ALA A 134 2.76 18.60 1.25
CA ALA A 134 2.52 17.51 0.33
C ALA A 134 3.18 17.77 -1.03
N ALA A 135 3.88 16.75 -1.53
CA ALA A 135 4.47 16.80 -2.86
C ALA A 135 3.43 16.42 -3.93
N TYR A 136 3.27 17.26 -4.95
CA TYR A 136 2.48 16.92 -6.12
C TYR A 136 3.12 15.78 -6.91
N LEU A 137 2.31 14.80 -7.31
CA LEU A 137 2.68 13.69 -8.18
C LEU A 137 1.88 13.77 -9.48
N ASP A 138 2.55 13.97 -10.59
CA ASP A 138 1.95 13.82 -11.90
C ASP A 138 1.77 12.33 -12.23
N THR A 139 0.53 11.91 -12.43
CA THR A 139 0.22 10.52 -12.79
C THR A 139 0.26 10.28 -14.30
N GLN A 140 0.54 11.31 -15.11
CA GLN A 140 0.47 11.30 -16.59
C GLN A 140 -0.90 10.93 -17.18
N LEU A 141 -1.92 10.78 -16.31
CA LEU A 141 -3.30 10.45 -16.71
C LEU A 141 -4.21 11.69 -16.67
N GLY A 142 -3.61 12.90 -16.65
CA GLY A 142 -4.34 14.16 -16.53
C GLY A 142 -4.97 14.40 -15.15
N ARG A 143 -4.59 13.61 -14.14
CA ARG A 143 -5.04 13.72 -12.75
C ARG A 143 -3.85 13.53 -11.83
N GLY A 144 -3.53 14.55 -11.04
CA GLY A 144 -2.47 14.48 -10.05
C GLY A 144 -2.92 13.88 -8.73
N LEU A 145 -1.92 13.55 -7.91
CA LEU A 145 -2.09 13.19 -6.50
C LEU A 145 -1.15 14.04 -5.67
N TYR A 146 -1.49 14.23 -4.41
CA TYR A 146 -0.54 14.70 -3.40
C TYR A 146 -0.01 13.53 -2.59
N ARG A 147 1.26 13.61 -2.24
CA ARG A 147 1.94 12.64 -1.39
C ARG A 147 2.45 13.32 -0.13
N ALA A 148 2.00 12.85 1.01
CA ALA A 148 2.55 13.19 2.32
C ALA A 148 3.23 11.95 2.91
N ASN A 149 4.49 12.07 3.32
CA ASN A 149 5.17 11.01 4.05
C ASN A 149 5.10 11.35 5.54
N ALA A 150 4.51 10.46 6.32
CA ALA A 150 4.34 10.63 7.76
C ALA A 150 4.65 9.34 8.50
N GLU A 151 4.98 9.45 9.79
CA GLU A 151 5.06 8.32 10.72
C GLU A 151 3.77 8.31 11.55
N LEU A 152 3.00 7.23 11.46
CA LEU A 152 1.76 7.05 12.22
C LEU A 152 2.02 5.99 13.29
N ASP A 153 2.06 6.38 14.55
CA ASP A 153 2.65 5.58 15.63
C ASP A 153 1.63 4.74 16.42
N CYS A 154 0.34 4.81 16.08
CA CYS A 154 -0.69 3.99 16.69
C CYS A 154 -1.85 3.66 15.75
N ALA A 155 -2.54 2.58 16.05
CA ALA A 155 -3.72 2.13 15.32
C ALA A 155 -5.01 2.74 15.88
N GLY A 156 -5.99 2.96 15.02
CA GLY A 156 -7.29 3.51 15.40
C GLY A 156 -7.74 4.64 14.49
N GLU A 157 -8.64 5.48 15.01
CA GLU A 157 -9.15 6.63 14.28
C GLU A 157 -8.15 7.78 14.32
N TRP A 158 -7.84 8.29 13.14
CA TRP A 158 -7.01 9.46 12.93
C TRP A 158 -7.79 10.57 12.24
N GLY A 159 -7.39 11.80 12.51
CA GLY A 159 -7.81 12.97 11.78
C GLY A 159 -6.74 13.46 10.82
N ALA A 160 -7.16 14.01 9.70
CA ALA A 160 -6.32 14.78 8.81
C ALA A 160 -6.98 16.12 8.53
N GLU A 161 -6.26 17.21 8.79
CA GLU A 161 -6.61 18.55 8.33
C GLU A 161 -5.79 18.84 7.08
N VAL A 162 -6.45 18.92 5.94
CA VAL A 162 -5.83 19.19 4.65
C VAL A 162 -6.06 20.64 4.31
N SER A 163 -4.99 21.38 4.05
CA SER A 163 -5.03 22.76 3.60
C SER A 163 -4.55 22.86 2.15
N ALA A 164 -5.15 23.76 1.39
CA ALA A 164 -4.74 24.07 0.03
C ALA A 164 -4.79 25.58 -0.24
N THR A 165 -3.82 26.09 -0.99
CA THR A 165 -3.85 27.45 -1.50
C THR A 165 -4.42 27.43 -2.92
N LEU A 166 -5.61 27.98 -3.07
CA LEU A 166 -6.32 28.03 -4.34
C LEU A 166 -5.70 29.06 -5.31
N GLU A 167 -6.07 28.98 -6.58
CA GLU A 167 -5.55 29.89 -7.63
C GLU A 167 -5.84 31.38 -7.36
N ASP A 168 -6.87 31.68 -6.58
CA ASP A 168 -7.20 33.05 -6.15
C ASP A 168 -6.36 33.54 -4.96
N GLY A 169 -5.43 32.71 -4.47
CA GLY A 169 -4.52 32.99 -3.36
C GLY A 169 -5.12 32.74 -1.97
N ARG A 170 -6.37 32.32 -1.85
CA ARG A 170 -6.98 31.95 -0.57
C ARG A 170 -6.47 30.58 -0.13
N THR A 171 -6.20 30.46 1.16
CA THR A 171 -5.95 29.15 1.78
C THR A 171 -7.25 28.66 2.43
N VAL A 172 -7.64 27.46 2.09
CA VAL A 172 -8.82 26.76 2.60
C VAL A 172 -8.40 25.45 3.23
N SER A 173 -9.16 24.98 4.22
CA SER A 173 -8.84 23.75 4.95
C SER A 173 -10.08 22.93 5.17
N GLU A 174 -9.93 21.61 5.12
CA GLU A 174 -10.99 20.66 5.43
C GLU A 174 -10.45 19.53 6.30
N ARG A 175 -11.28 19.04 7.23
CA ARG A 175 -10.96 17.95 8.16
C ARG A 175 -11.66 16.68 7.74
N MET A 176 -10.95 15.58 7.79
CA MET A 176 -11.50 14.25 7.54
C MET A 176 -10.98 13.25 8.57
N ARG A 177 -11.75 12.17 8.77
CA ARG A 177 -11.31 11.01 9.55
C ARG A 177 -10.88 9.88 8.63
N PHE A 178 -9.96 9.08 9.12
CA PHE A 178 -9.55 7.82 8.49
C PHE A 178 -9.06 6.83 9.54
N THR A 179 -9.01 5.55 9.18
CA THR A 179 -8.56 4.50 10.08
C THR A 179 -7.12 4.13 9.76
N VAL A 180 -6.27 4.04 10.79
CA VAL A 180 -4.93 3.46 10.77
C VAL A 180 -5.01 2.05 11.33
N HIS A 181 -4.67 1.06 10.52
CA HIS A 181 -4.67 -0.35 10.92
C HIS A 181 -3.40 -0.70 11.67
N PRO A 182 -3.44 -1.62 12.65
CA PRO A 182 -2.23 -2.04 13.37
C PRO A 182 -1.19 -2.69 12.45
N GLN A 183 -1.65 -3.35 11.40
CA GLN A 183 -0.81 -3.99 10.38
C GLN A 183 -1.51 -3.96 9.03
N GLY A 184 -0.74 -3.83 7.96
CA GLY A 184 -1.24 -3.96 6.59
C GLY A 184 -1.65 -5.40 6.26
N THR A 185 -2.58 -5.57 5.31
CA THR A 185 -2.93 -6.89 4.75
C THR A 185 -1.98 -7.32 3.64
N THR A 186 -1.09 -6.44 3.23
CA THR A 186 -0.02 -6.70 2.27
C THR A 186 1.32 -6.75 2.98
N PRO A 187 2.31 -7.51 2.47
CA PRO A 187 3.67 -7.47 3.02
C PRO A 187 4.21 -6.05 3.08
N ALA A 188 4.90 -5.72 4.16
CA ALA A 188 5.61 -4.46 4.30
C ALA A 188 6.82 -4.40 3.35
N ILE A 189 7.33 -3.20 3.11
CA ILE A 189 8.54 -3.01 2.31
C ILE A 189 9.72 -3.72 2.99
N GLY A 190 10.36 -4.63 2.25
CA GLY A 190 11.47 -5.46 2.76
C GLY A 190 11.06 -6.82 3.32
N GLU A 191 9.76 -7.08 3.48
CA GLU A 191 9.27 -8.41 3.84
C GLU A 191 9.27 -9.37 2.64
N ALA A 192 9.23 -10.66 2.93
CA ALA A 192 9.18 -11.69 1.90
C ALA A 192 7.85 -11.64 1.14
N ALA A 193 7.91 -11.55 -0.18
CA ALA A 193 6.73 -11.61 -1.03
C ALA A 193 6.04 -12.99 -0.93
N PRO A 194 4.69 -13.04 -0.95
CA PRO A 194 3.96 -14.30 -0.95
C PRO A 194 4.27 -15.11 -2.20
N ARG A 195 4.48 -16.42 -2.03
CA ARG A 195 4.65 -17.36 -3.14
C ARG A 195 3.27 -17.73 -3.70
N SER A 196 2.85 -17.03 -4.72
CA SER A 196 1.53 -17.24 -5.34
C SER A 196 1.66 -18.08 -6.60
N ASP A 197 0.83 -19.11 -6.73
CA ASP A 197 0.63 -19.88 -7.96
C ASP A 197 -0.22 -19.06 -8.93
N SER A 198 0.42 -18.22 -9.73
CA SER A 198 -0.25 -17.49 -10.80
C SER A 198 -0.37 -18.38 -12.04
N ALA A 199 -1.43 -18.17 -12.82
CA ALA A 199 -1.61 -18.90 -14.06
C ALA A 199 -0.47 -18.62 -15.04
N THR A 200 0.05 -19.66 -15.67
CA THR A 200 1.06 -19.61 -16.73
C THR A 200 0.50 -20.16 -18.03
N ALA A 201 1.11 -19.82 -19.16
CA ALA A 201 0.75 -20.33 -20.47
C ALA A 201 1.99 -20.45 -21.35
N ALA A 202 2.13 -21.57 -22.04
CA ALA A 202 3.22 -21.84 -22.99
C ALA A 202 2.84 -21.53 -24.45
N THR A 203 1.54 -21.44 -24.76
CA THR A 203 1.01 -21.22 -26.11
C THR A 203 0.06 -20.02 -26.14
N LEU A 204 -0.17 -19.44 -27.34
CA LEU A 204 -1.13 -18.35 -27.51
C LEU A 204 -2.57 -18.78 -27.20
N ASP A 205 -2.94 -20.01 -27.50
CA ASP A 205 -4.29 -20.53 -27.22
C ASP A 205 -4.52 -20.62 -25.69
N GLU A 206 -3.52 -21.08 -24.94
CA GLU A 206 -3.58 -21.08 -23.46
C GLU A 206 -3.62 -19.66 -22.89
N LEU A 207 -2.88 -18.70 -23.49
CA LEU A 207 -2.91 -17.30 -23.09
C LEU A 207 -4.31 -16.71 -23.18
N GLN A 208 -5.08 -17.03 -24.21
CA GLN A 208 -6.44 -16.55 -24.37
C GLN A 208 -7.40 -17.06 -23.29
N LEU A 209 -7.06 -18.17 -22.63
CA LEU A 209 -7.85 -18.70 -21.51
C LEU A 209 -7.59 -17.95 -20.19
N ILE A 210 -6.40 -17.35 -20.03
CA ILE A 210 -5.98 -16.72 -18.78
C ILE A 210 -5.82 -15.20 -18.87
N SER A 211 -5.81 -14.63 -20.09
CA SER A 211 -5.72 -13.19 -20.33
C SER A 211 -6.91 -12.70 -21.13
N THR A 212 -7.34 -11.48 -20.84
CA THR A 212 -8.34 -10.75 -21.62
C THR A 212 -7.70 -9.72 -22.56
N ASP A 213 -6.37 -9.65 -22.60
CA ASP A 213 -5.62 -8.80 -23.50
C ASP A 213 -5.78 -9.34 -24.93
N PRO A 214 -6.18 -8.53 -25.92
CA PRO A 214 -6.26 -8.97 -27.31
C PRO A 214 -4.88 -9.29 -27.92
N ASN A 215 -3.79 -8.74 -27.36
CA ASN A 215 -2.41 -8.96 -27.81
C ASN A 215 -1.49 -9.24 -26.60
N PRO A 216 -1.69 -10.35 -25.85
CA PRO A 216 -0.96 -10.61 -24.64
C PRO A 216 0.54 -10.83 -24.94
N PHE A 217 1.40 -10.24 -24.12
CA PHE A 217 2.84 -10.49 -24.20
C PHE A 217 3.17 -11.85 -23.57
N PRO A 218 3.57 -12.88 -24.33
CA PRO A 218 3.78 -14.24 -23.81
C PRO A 218 4.75 -14.30 -22.63
N GLY A 219 5.86 -13.56 -22.67
CA GLY A 219 6.87 -13.53 -21.63
C GLY A 219 6.36 -13.11 -20.23
N ALA A 220 5.18 -12.47 -20.15
CA ALA A 220 4.55 -12.12 -18.90
C ALA A 220 3.85 -13.32 -18.22
N TYR A 221 3.72 -14.45 -18.92
CA TYR A 221 2.96 -15.62 -18.46
C TYR A 221 3.80 -16.91 -18.41
N GLU A 222 5.11 -16.81 -18.64
CA GLU A 222 6.00 -17.99 -18.64
C GLU A 222 6.28 -18.54 -17.25
N ARG A 223 6.15 -17.72 -16.20
CA ARG A 223 6.53 -18.07 -14.85
C ARG A 223 5.48 -17.66 -13.82
N THR A 224 5.34 -18.46 -12.78
CA THR A 224 4.53 -18.11 -11.61
C THR A 224 5.23 -17.06 -10.75
N VAL A 225 4.47 -16.33 -9.94
CA VAL A 225 5.04 -15.44 -8.93
C VAL A 225 5.91 -16.22 -7.95
N ALA A 226 5.51 -17.46 -7.58
CA ALA A 226 6.29 -18.32 -6.70
C ALA A 226 7.69 -18.63 -7.25
N GLU A 227 7.79 -18.95 -8.55
CA GLU A 227 9.07 -19.21 -9.23
C GLU A 227 9.95 -17.96 -9.30
N VAL A 228 9.33 -16.80 -9.60
CA VAL A 228 10.04 -15.52 -9.71
C VAL A 228 10.59 -15.08 -8.35
N VAL A 229 9.79 -15.17 -7.28
CA VAL A 229 10.24 -14.88 -5.91
C VAL A 229 11.38 -15.81 -5.49
N THR A 230 11.28 -17.11 -5.83
CA THR A 230 12.31 -18.09 -5.48
C THR A 230 13.62 -17.86 -6.23
N ALA A 231 13.56 -17.31 -7.46
CA ALA A 231 14.76 -17.03 -8.26
C ALA A 231 15.62 -15.89 -7.70
N GLY A 232 15.11 -15.08 -6.77
CA GLY A 232 15.84 -13.98 -6.12
C GLY A 232 16.27 -12.85 -7.09
N GLN A 233 15.63 -12.76 -8.25
CA GLN A 233 15.90 -11.71 -9.23
C GLN A 233 14.90 -10.55 -9.06
N PRO A 234 15.32 -9.30 -9.32
CA PRO A 234 14.39 -8.18 -9.37
C PRO A 234 13.26 -8.45 -10.35
N SER A 235 12.02 -8.27 -9.90
CA SER A 235 10.84 -8.60 -10.67
C SER A 235 9.74 -7.58 -10.41
N LEU A 236 8.87 -7.38 -11.40
CA LEU A 236 7.73 -6.50 -11.31
C LEU A 236 6.45 -7.29 -11.55
N VAL A 237 5.53 -7.22 -10.59
CA VAL A 237 4.22 -7.88 -10.67
C VAL A 237 3.15 -6.83 -10.94
N PHE A 238 2.39 -7.02 -12.02
CA PHE A 238 1.28 -6.15 -12.40
C PHE A 238 -0.06 -6.83 -12.12
N PHE A 239 -0.97 -6.08 -11.52
CA PHE A 239 -2.37 -6.44 -11.39
C PHE A 239 -3.16 -5.64 -12.42
N ALA A 240 -3.65 -6.29 -13.46
CA ALA A 240 -4.32 -5.63 -14.57
C ALA A 240 -5.61 -6.35 -14.99
N THR A 241 -6.51 -5.59 -15.64
CA THR A 241 -7.72 -6.09 -16.29
C THR A 241 -7.79 -5.50 -17.72
N PRO A 242 -7.02 -6.02 -18.67
CA PRO A 242 -6.77 -5.35 -19.96
C PRO A 242 -8.03 -5.07 -20.80
N ALA A 243 -9.04 -5.95 -20.77
CA ALA A 243 -10.17 -5.85 -21.70
C ALA A 243 -11.40 -5.12 -21.17
N PHE A 244 -11.58 -4.99 -19.87
CA PHE A 244 -12.85 -4.53 -19.30
C PHE A 244 -12.76 -3.20 -18.58
N CYS A 245 -11.60 -2.58 -18.58
CA CYS A 245 -11.44 -1.27 -18.02
C CYS A 245 -11.59 -0.20 -19.08
N GLN A 246 -12.65 0.59 -18.97
CA GLN A 246 -12.94 1.72 -19.84
C GLN A 246 -12.57 3.07 -19.24
N THR A 247 -11.84 3.05 -18.11
CA THR A 247 -11.35 4.26 -17.46
C THR A 247 -9.86 4.42 -17.69
N GLY A 248 -9.37 5.66 -17.76
CA GLY A 248 -7.95 5.97 -17.97
C GLY A 248 -6.98 5.43 -16.89
N TYR A 249 -7.45 4.56 -15.98
CA TYR A 249 -6.64 3.92 -14.94
C TYR A 249 -6.23 2.48 -15.25
N CYS A 250 -6.65 1.94 -16.38
CA CYS A 250 -6.50 0.52 -16.68
C CYS A 250 -5.74 0.23 -17.97
N GLY A 251 -5.22 1.22 -18.64
CA GLY A 251 -4.53 1.07 -19.90
C GLY A 251 -3.06 1.10 -19.77
#